data_d11d70d5c3c15ad90f2c2c1b5642e4c1
#
_entry.id   d11d70d5c3c15ad90f2c2c1b5642e4c1
#
_cell.length_a   1.000
_cell.length_b   1.000
_cell.length_c   1.000
_cell.angle_alpha   90.00
_cell.angle_beta   90.00
_cell.angle_gamma   90.00
#
_symmetry.space_group_name_H-M   'P 1'
#
loop_
_entity.id
_entity.type
_entity.pdbx_description
1 polymer ?
#
loop_
_entity_poly.entity_id
_entity_poly.type
_entity_poly.pdbx_seq_one_letter_code
_entity_poly.pdbx_strand_id
1 'polypeptide(L)'
;MKIEIAVTIPAETLSRALSLTRRAERYEADYIEVRLDSLRRIESLERIASLTDLPVIATNRKRSEGGRFKGTEKERIEILVEAARKGFDYVDIELSTENVRSVVREIRRAGSKPIISFHDFDGTPPEPRLENILEREIDTGAYICKLVCNARKIEDNCLLLSFISKVRGRARIVCFAMGKLGIPSRILSPLYGSAFTFASIQKGLESATGQLTISELRKIYNLMGFT
;
A
#
# COMPACT_ATOMS: atom_id res chain seq x y z
N MET A 1 -18.01 13.05 -1.11
CA MET A 1 -16.86 12.44 -0.39
C MET A 1 -15.85 12.01 -1.46
N LYS A 2 -14.66 12.58 -1.43
CA LYS A 2 -13.59 12.19 -2.36
C LYS A 2 -13.02 10.83 -1.94
N ILE A 3 -12.90 9.90 -2.89
CA ILE A 3 -12.26 8.61 -2.69
C ILE A 3 -10.80 8.70 -3.12
N GLU A 4 -9.89 8.42 -2.17
CA GLU A 4 -8.45 8.47 -2.42
C GLU A 4 -7.95 7.13 -3.01
N ILE A 5 -7.10 7.22 -4.05
CA ILE A 5 -6.54 6.08 -4.78
C ILE A 5 -5.02 6.19 -4.81
N ALA A 6 -4.34 5.17 -4.29
CA ALA A 6 -2.91 5.00 -4.44
C ALA A 6 -2.60 4.20 -5.71
N VAL A 7 -1.77 4.75 -6.59
CA VAL A 7 -1.36 4.05 -7.82
C VAL A 7 -0.01 3.39 -7.61
N THR A 8 0.04 2.08 -7.80
CA THR A 8 1.27 1.29 -7.70
C THR A 8 2.09 1.37 -8.98
N ILE A 9 3.38 1.68 -8.85
CA ILE A 9 4.36 1.79 -9.93
C ILE A 9 5.39 0.64 -9.84
N PRO A 10 5.18 -0.49 -10.53
CA PRO A 10 6.13 -1.62 -10.58
C PRO A 10 7.12 -1.43 -11.75
N ALA A 11 8.06 -0.50 -11.63
CA ALA A 11 9.01 -0.17 -12.69
C ALA A 11 10.35 -0.89 -12.50
N GLU A 12 10.96 -1.35 -13.59
CA GLU A 12 12.30 -1.98 -13.56
C GLU A 12 13.45 -0.96 -13.63
N THR A 13 13.19 0.26 -14.10
CA THR A 13 14.19 1.32 -14.24
C THR A 13 13.68 2.63 -13.68
N LEU A 14 14.59 3.50 -13.22
CA LEU A 14 14.26 4.84 -12.75
C LEU A 14 13.50 5.65 -13.83
N SER A 15 13.97 5.64 -15.06
CA SER A 15 13.31 6.37 -16.17
C SER A 15 11.85 5.91 -16.36
N ARG A 16 11.59 4.60 -16.23
CA ARG A 16 10.24 4.06 -16.31
C ARG A 16 9.40 4.47 -15.11
N ALA A 17 9.99 4.46 -13.89
CA ALA A 17 9.30 4.92 -12.69
C ALA A 17 8.85 6.38 -12.83
N LEU A 18 9.76 7.27 -13.24
CA LEU A 18 9.46 8.70 -13.47
C LEU A 18 8.35 8.90 -14.52
N SER A 19 8.41 8.15 -15.63
CA SER A 19 7.38 8.23 -16.68
C SER A 19 6.00 7.77 -16.18
N LEU A 20 5.96 6.67 -15.42
CA LEU A 20 4.70 6.15 -14.86
C LEU A 20 4.14 7.05 -13.75
N THR A 21 4.97 7.67 -12.93
CA THR A 21 4.57 8.66 -11.92
C THR A 21 3.83 9.84 -12.55
N ARG A 22 4.43 10.48 -13.57
CA ARG A 22 3.77 11.57 -14.32
C ARG A 22 2.47 11.13 -14.99
N ARG A 23 2.40 9.88 -15.41
CA ARG A 23 1.18 9.33 -16.00
C ARG A 23 0.11 9.10 -14.94
N ALA A 24 0.47 8.65 -13.74
CA ALA A 24 -0.46 8.46 -12.62
C ALA A 24 -1.09 9.79 -12.18
N GLU A 25 -0.33 10.89 -12.16
CA GLU A 25 -0.87 12.23 -11.91
C GLU A 25 -1.98 12.59 -12.93
N ARG A 26 -1.71 12.38 -14.23
CA ARG A 26 -2.70 12.67 -15.29
C ARG A 26 -3.97 11.81 -15.20
N TYR A 27 -3.90 10.66 -14.53
CA TYR A 27 -5.06 9.82 -14.21
C TYR A 27 -5.66 10.11 -12.84
N GLU A 28 -5.31 11.27 -12.24
CA GLU A 28 -5.85 11.74 -10.96
C GLU A 28 -5.61 10.79 -9.79
N ALA A 29 -4.37 10.23 -9.71
CA ALA A 29 -3.94 9.52 -8.51
C ALA A 29 -3.89 10.48 -7.31
N ASP A 30 -4.16 9.98 -6.11
CA ASP A 30 -4.02 10.74 -4.86
C ASP A 30 -2.71 10.40 -4.14
N TYR A 31 -2.18 9.20 -4.37
CA TYR A 31 -0.89 8.72 -3.86
C TYR A 31 -0.14 7.96 -4.96
N ILE A 32 1.17 7.98 -4.90
CA ILE A 32 2.05 7.17 -5.75
C ILE A 32 2.78 6.15 -4.89
N GLU A 33 2.55 4.87 -5.09
CA GLU A 33 3.36 3.81 -4.48
C GLU A 33 4.45 3.37 -5.46
N VAL A 34 5.71 3.54 -5.09
CA VAL A 34 6.86 3.09 -5.88
C VAL A 34 7.38 1.76 -5.35
N ARG A 35 7.34 0.72 -6.18
CA ARG A 35 7.84 -0.62 -5.87
C ARG A 35 9.36 -0.68 -6.10
N LEU A 36 10.12 -0.34 -5.06
CA LEU A 36 11.60 -0.33 -5.09
C LEU A 36 12.15 -1.73 -5.35
N ASP A 37 11.47 -2.77 -4.85
CA ASP A 37 11.80 -4.18 -5.11
C ASP A 37 11.69 -4.61 -6.58
N SER A 38 11.05 -3.80 -7.43
CA SER A 38 10.97 -4.01 -8.88
C SER A 38 12.12 -3.37 -9.65
N LEU A 39 12.80 -2.38 -9.06
CA LEU A 39 13.91 -1.68 -9.70
C LEU A 39 15.15 -2.56 -9.80
N ARG A 40 15.79 -2.57 -10.96
CA ARG A 40 17.08 -3.27 -11.17
C ARG A 40 18.24 -2.59 -10.44
N ARG A 41 18.16 -1.26 -10.29
CA ARG A 41 19.08 -0.42 -9.53
C ARG A 41 18.29 0.58 -8.71
N ILE A 42 18.61 0.67 -7.44
CA ILE A 42 17.98 1.62 -6.50
C ILE A 42 18.96 2.77 -6.32
N GLU A 43 18.78 3.80 -7.13
CA GLU A 43 19.63 5.00 -7.15
C GLU A 43 18.77 6.23 -7.45
N SER A 44 19.26 7.41 -7.07
CA SER A 44 18.61 8.70 -7.36
C SER A 44 17.14 8.75 -6.93
N LEU A 45 16.82 8.21 -5.74
CA LEU A 45 15.47 8.13 -5.20
C LEU A 45 14.82 9.52 -5.03
N GLU A 46 15.64 10.55 -4.73
CA GLU A 46 15.20 11.94 -4.63
C GLU A 46 14.52 12.44 -5.92
N ARG A 47 14.91 11.93 -7.09
CA ARG A 47 14.28 12.30 -8.36
C ARG A 47 12.85 11.79 -8.49
N ILE A 48 12.51 10.71 -7.79
CA ILE A 48 11.15 10.19 -7.76
C ILE A 48 10.32 11.04 -6.78
N ALA A 49 10.86 11.26 -5.57
CA ALA A 49 10.18 12.02 -4.53
C ALA A 49 9.90 13.48 -4.93
N SER A 50 10.84 14.12 -5.66
CA SER A 50 10.69 15.51 -6.12
C SER A 50 9.96 15.69 -7.44
N LEU A 51 9.52 14.58 -8.08
CA LEU A 51 8.89 14.67 -9.40
C LEU A 51 7.44 15.15 -9.35
N THR A 52 6.79 14.98 -8.22
CA THR A 52 5.35 15.16 -8.02
C THR A 52 5.06 15.83 -6.69
N ASP A 53 3.99 16.59 -6.61
CA ASP A 53 3.46 17.14 -5.35
C ASP A 53 2.53 16.14 -4.64
N LEU A 54 2.22 14.98 -5.28
CA LEU A 54 1.44 13.92 -4.66
C LEU A 54 2.27 13.17 -3.63
N PRO A 55 1.67 12.74 -2.50
CA PRO A 55 2.36 11.91 -1.53
C PRO A 55 2.92 10.62 -2.14
N VAL A 56 4.21 10.37 -1.92
CA VAL A 56 4.92 9.20 -2.47
C VAL A 56 5.18 8.17 -1.37
N ILE A 57 4.82 6.92 -1.64
CA ILE A 57 5.01 5.76 -0.77
C ILE A 57 6.18 4.93 -1.30
N ALA A 58 7.21 4.71 -0.48
CA ALA A 58 8.27 3.75 -0.77
C ALA A 58 7.88 2.36 -0.27
N THR A 59 7.84 1.38 -1.17
CA THR A 59 7.62 -0.02 -0.84
C THR A 59 8.76 -0.88 -1.38
N ASN A 60 9.51 -1.54 -0.49
CA ASN A 60 10.54 -2.51 -0.84
C ASN A 60 10.15 -3.88 -0.29
N ARG A 61 9.21 -4.56 -0.98
CA ARG A 61 8.54 -5.77 -0.49
C ARG A 61 9.44 -6.98 -0.51
N LYS A 62 9.52 -7.69 0.62
CA LYS A 62 10.26 -8.96 0.73
C LYS A 62 9.55 -10.09 -0.05
N ARG A 63 10.33 -11.08 -0.49
CA ARG A 63 9.81 -12.19 -1.32
C ARG A 63 8.74 -13.03 -0.62
N SER A 64 8.90 -13.26 0.69
CA SER A 64 7.92 -14.03 1.48
C SER A 64 6.55 -13.35 1.58
N GLU A 65 6.45 -12.07 1.22
CA GLU A 65 5.20 -11.31 1.17
C GLU A 65 4.91 -10.78 -0.25
N GLY A 66 5.21 -11.57 -1.27
CA GLY A 66 4.86 -11.29 -2.67
C GLY A 66 5.73 -10.24 -3.37
N GLY A 67 6.87 -9.88 -2.78
CA GLY A 67 7.83 -8.94 -3.38
C GLY A 67 8.86 -9.60 -4.28
N ARG A 68 9.77 -8.78 -4.81
CA ARG A 68 10.85 -9.19 -5.73
C ARG A 68 12.25 -8.92 -5.19
N PHE A 69 12.38 -8.31 -4.00
CA PHE A 69 13.66 -7.97 -3.42
C PHE A 69 14.55 -9.22 -3.22
N LYS A 70 15.80 -9.14 -3.62
CA LYS A 70 16.76 -10.28 -3.62
C LYS A 70 17.89 -10.15 -2.60
N GLY A 71 18.01 -8.99 -1.95
CA GLY A 71 19.05 -8.73 -0.95
C GLY A 71 18.69 -9.27 0.44
N THR A 72 19.53 -8.97 1.40
CA THR A 72 19.33 -9.27 2.82
C THR A 72 18.27 -8.36 3.44
N GLU A 73 17.71 -8.77 4.57
CA GLU A 73 16.73 -7.95 5.31
C GLU A 73 17.36 -6.61 5.74
N LYS A 74 18.63 -6.61 6.12
CA LYS A 74 19.35 -5.38 6.47
C LYS A 74 19.42 -4.41 5.30
N GLU A 75 19.82 -4.86 4.12
CA GLU A 75 19.86 -4.03 2.90
C GLU A 75 18.46 -3.51 2.53
N ARG A 76 17.43 -4.35 2.70
CA ARG A 76 16.06 -3.97 2.42
C ARG A 76 15.61 -2.80 3.31
N ILE A 77 15.91 -2.86 4.60
CA ILE A 77 15.60 -1.83 5.57
C ILE A 77 16.40 -0.55 5.30
N GLU A 78 17.70 -0.67 5.03
CA GLU A 78 18.57 0.47 4.68
C GLU A 78 18.02 1.24 3.48
N ILE A 79 17.55 0.55 2.44
CA ILE A 79 16.90 1.16 1.29
C ILE A 79 15.62 1.92 1.67
N LEU A 80 14.78 1.34 2.54
CA LEU A 80 13.54 2.00 3.00
C LEU A 80 13.83 3.25 3.83
N VAL A 81 14.82 3.18 4.71
CA VAL A 81 15.26 4.35 5.51
C VAL A 81 15.89 5.41 4.61
N GLU A 82 16.65 5.00 3.61
CA GLU A 82 17.22 5.94 2.64
C GLU A 82 16.12 6.62 1.80
N ALA A 83 15.10 5.88 1.36
CA ALA A 83 13.94 6.47 0.68
C ALA A 83 13.26 7.54 1.55
N ALA A 84 13.12 7.28 2.87
CA ALA A 84 12.61 8.28 3.80
C ALA A 84 13.49 9.54 3.81
N ARG A 85 14.82 9.41 3.90
CA ARG A 85 15.77 10.54 3.87
C ARG A 85 15.74 11.31 2.53
N LYS A 86 15.36 10.64 1.44
CA LYS A 86 15.26 11.21 0.09
C LYS A 86 13.89 11.85 -0.21
N GLY A 87 13.03 12.01 0.80
CA GLY A 87 11.81 12.78 0.70
C GLY A 87 10.55 11.99 0.33
N PHE A 88 10.57 10.66 0.45
CA PHE A 88 9.32 9.92 0.37
C PHE A 88 8.45 10.21 1.59
N ASP A 89 7.17 10.53 1.36
CA ASP A 89 6.23 10.90 2.44
C ASP A 89 5.86 9.72 3.33
N TYR A 90 5.80 8.53 2.73
CA TYR A 90 5.44 7.29 3.40
C TYR A 90 6.43 6.18 3.09
N VAL A 91 6.62 5.30 4.06
CA VAL A 91 7.39 4.05 3.89
C VAL A 91 6.53 2.88 4.36
N ASP A 92 6.29 1.94 3.45
CA ASP A 92 5.61 0.67 3.75
C ASP A 92 6.62 -0.37 4.23
N ILE A 93 6.44 -0.86 5.46
CA ILE A 93 7.25 -1.89 6.08
C ILE A 93 6.35 -2.96 6.70
N GLU A 94 6.74 -4.21 6.56
CA GLU A 94 5.97 -5.34 7.04
C GLU A 94 5.99 -5.45 8.57
N LEU A 95 4.85 -5.78 9.17
CA LEU A 95 4.71 -6.08 10.61
C LEU A 95 5.63 -7.22 11.07
N SER A 96 5.96 -8.14 10.14
CA SER A 96 6.84 -9.29 10.35
C SER A 96 8.33 -8.94 10.30
N THR A 97 8.70 -7.67 10.09
CA THR A 97 10.09 -7.21 10.09
C THR A 97 10.70 -7.34 11.49
N GLU A 98 11.90 -7.91 11.57
CA GLU A 98 12.63 -8.00 12.83
C GLU A 98 12.93 -6.59 13.37
N ASN A 99 12.76 -6.41 14.67
CA ASN A 99 12.94 -5.10 15.32
C ASN A 99 12.17 -3.95 14.68
N VAL A 100 10.98 -4.21 14.11
CA VAL A 100 10.14 -3.25 13.37
C VAL A 100 9.97 -1.92 14.11
N ARG A 101 9.81 -1.93 15.44
CA ARG A 101 9.70 -0.69 16.25
C ARG A 101 10.94 0.22 16.13
N SER A 102 12.14 -0.36 16.01
CA SER A 102 13.36 0.42 15.79
C SER A 102 13.38 1.05 14.41
N VAL A 103 13.04 0.28 13.39
CA VAL A 103 12.97 0.74 12.01
C VAL A 103 11.91 1.85 11.85
N VAL A 104 10.75 1.70 12.47
CA VAL A 104 9.70 2.74 12.49
C VAL A 104 10.22 4.06 13.08
N ARG A 105 11.01 4.00 14.18
CA ARG A 105 11.63 5.21 14.75
C ARG A 105 12.62 5.87 13.78
N GLU A 106 13.39 5.09 13.03
CA GLU A 106 14.33 5.61 12.03
C GLU A 106 13.61 6.26 10.86
N ILE A 107 12.57 5.61 10.32
CA ILE A 107 11.70 6.16 9.27
C ILE A 107 11.11 7.51 9.71
N ARG A 108 10.58 7.59 10.94
CA ARG A 108 10.00 8.84 11.48
C ARG A 108 11.05 9.93 11.67
N ARG A 109 12.26 9.59 12.16
CA ARG A 109 13.37 10.55 12.30
C ARG A 109 13.85 11.08 10.95
N ALA A 110 13.71 10.27 9.89
CA ALA A 110 14.00 10.67 8.51
C ALA A 110 12.89 11.56 7.88
N GLY A 111 11.77 11.79 8.58
CA GLY A 111 10.68 12.67 8.14
C GLY A 111 9.50 11.94 7.48
N SER A 112 9.56 10.63 7.28
CA SER A 112 8.48 9.87 6.64
C SER A 112 7.48 9.29 7.63
N LYS A 113 6.27 9.00 7.14
CA LYS A 113 5.18 8.35 7.87
C LYS A 113 5.17 6.85 7.62
N PRO A 114 5.29 5.98 8.64
CA PRO A 114 5.32 4.54 8.45
C PRO A 114 3.93 3.98 8.14
N ILE A 115 3.82 3.19 7.08
CA ILE A 115 2.71 2.27 6.83
C ILE A 115 3.19 0.90 7.31
N ILE A 116 2.53 0.34 8.34
CA ILE A 116 2.83 -1.01 8.79
C ILE A 116 1.88 -1.95 8.07
N SER A 117 2.43 -2.96 7.39
CA SER A 117 1.64 -3.82 6.54
C SER A 117 1.70 -5.29 6.96
N PHE A 118 0.55 -5.93 6.84
CA PHE A 118 0.37 -7.37 6.98
C PHE A 118 -0.30 -7.92 5.72
N HIS A 119 0.21 -9.05 5.21
CA HIS A 119 -0.36 -9.75 4.06
C HIS A 119 -0.62 -11.21 4.41
N ASP A 120 -1.86 -11.66 4.20
CA ASP A 120 -2.23 -13.08 4.28
C ASP A 120 -2.62 -13.58 2.88
N PHE A 121 -1.77 -14.41 2.30
CA PHE A 121 -2.00 -14.99 0.97
C PHE A 121 -2.86 -16.26 1.03
N ASP A 122 -3.00 -16.85 2.23
CA ASP A 122 -3.72 -18.11 2.42
C ASP A 122 -5.22 -17.92 2.61
N GLY A 123 -5.67 -16.72 3.03
CA GLY A 123 -7.09 -16.49 3.24
C GLY A 123 -7.39 -15.17 3.95
N THR A 124 -8.64 -15.04 4.39
CA THR A 124 -9.07 -13.93 5.25
C THR A 124 -9.18 -14.44 6.68
N PRO A 125 -8.34 -13.95 7.61
CA PRO A 125 -8.37 -14.36 9.01
C PRO A 125 -9.71 -14.01 9.67
N PRO A 126 -10.13 -14.76 10.71
CA PRO A 126 -11.29 -14.39 11.50
C PRO A 126 -11.07 -13.06 12.22
N GLU A 127 -12.16 -12.36 12.53
CA GLU A 127 -12.13 -11.02 13.11
C GLU A 127 -11.22 -10.86 14.34
N PRO A 128 -11.20 -11.78 15.34
CA PRO A 128 -10.30 -11.65 16.47
C PRO A 128 -8.82 -11.65 16.10
N ARG A 129 -8.45 -12.34 15.02
CA ARG A 129 -7.07 -12.32 14.51
C ARG A 129 -6.76 -11.00 13.78
N LEU A 130 -7.72 -10.45 13.03
CA LEU A 130 -7.59 -9.13 12.41
C LEU A 130 -7.41 -8.03 13.48
N GLU A 131 -8.18 -8.09 14.58
CA GLU A 131 -8.02 -7.21 15.74
C GLU A 131 -6.61 -7.29 16.33
N ASN A 132 -6.12 -8.49 16.61
CA ASN A 132 -4.77 -8.67 17.15
C ASN A 132 -3.68 -8.11 16.20
N ILE A 133 -3.84 -8.29 14.90
CA ILE A 133 -2.92 -7.73 13.90
C ILE A 133 -2.96 -6.20 13.95
N LEU A 134 -4.14 -5.60 13.95
CA LEU A 134 -4.32 -4.15 14.03
C LEU A 134 -3.67 -3.57 15.29
N GLU A 135 -3.92 -4.16 16.47
CA GLU A 135 -3.30 -3.72 17.74
C GLU A 135 -1.77 -3.75 17.64
N ARG A 136 -1.22 -4.82 17.09
CA ARG A 136 0.23 -4.93 16.89
C ARG A 136 0.78 -3.87 15.94
N GLU A 137 0.06 -3.52 14.86
CA GLU A 137 0.45 -2.44 13.94
C GLU A 137 0.40 -1.08 14.66
N ILE A 138 -0.65 -0.82 15.45
CA ILE A 138 -0.76 0.39 16.27
C ILE A 138 0.40 0.48 17.26
N ASP A 139 0.67 -0.60 17.98
CA ASP A 139 1.74 -0.70 19.00
C ASP A 139 3.14 -0.49 18.42
N THR A 140 3.36 -0.80 17.14
CA THR A 140 4.63 -0.50 16.46
C THR A 140 4.77 0.98 16.12
N GLY A 141 3.70 1.74 16.23
CA GLY A 141 3.67 3.14 15.88
C GLY A 141 3.32 3.40 14.42
N ALA A 142 2.46 2.58 13.81
CA ALA A 142 1.94 2.82 12.48
C ALA A 142 1.31 4.23 12.36
N TYR A 143 1.56 4.92 11.25
CA TYR A 143 0.75 6.06 10.85
C TYR A 143 -0.48 5.59 10.06
N ILE A 144 -0.30 4.53 9.26
CA ILE A 144 -1.37 3.79 8.59
C ILE A 144 -1.15 2.30 8.90
N CYS A 145 -2.21 1.62 9.34
CA CYS A 145 -2.26 0.18 9.48
C CYS A 145 -2.77 -0.41 8.16
N LYS A 146 -2.05 -1.41 7.59
CA LYS A 146 -2.40 -1.97 6.28
C LYS A 146 -2.57 -3.48 6.38
N LEU A 147 -3.83 -3.94 6.33
CA LEU A 147 -4.20 -5.35 6.39
C LEU A 147 -4.72 -5.80 5.01
N VAL A 148 -3.98 -6.66 4.34
CA VAL A 148 -4.35 -7.20 3.02
C VAL A 148 -4.42 -8.71 3.09
N CYS A 149 -5.60 -9.27 2.82
CA CYS A 149 -5.87 -10.71 2.90
C CYS A 149 -6.21 -11.27 1.52
N ASN A 150 -6.32 -12.58 1.37
CA ASN A 150 -6.79 -13.20 0.14
C ASN A 150 -8.23 -13.70 0.31
N ALA A 151 -9.16 -13.26 -0.53
CA ALA A 151 -10.53 -13.75 -0.48
C ALA A 151 -10.63 -15.16 -1.05
N ARG A 152 -11.09 -16.11 -0.25
CA ARG A 152 -11.42 -17.48 -0.69
C ARG A 152 -12.90 -17.63 -1.06
N LYS A 153 -13.76 -16.76 -0.51
CA LYS A 153 -15.19 -16.70 -0.77
C LYS A 153 -15.67 -15.26 -0.78
N ILE A 154 -16.83 -15.02 -1.35
CA ILE A 154 -17.35 -13.65 -1.51
C ILE A 154 -17.66 -12.98 -0.17
N GLU A 155 -18.03 -13.76 0.85
CA GLU A 155 -18.36 -13.29 2.19
C GLU A 155 -17.14 -12.72 2.94
N ASP A 156 -15.92 -13.06 2.54
CA ASP A 156 -14.69 -12.50 3.11
C ASP A 156 -14.66 -10.97 2.97
N ASN A 157 -15.28 -10.44 1.89
CA ASN A 157 -15.41 -8.99 1.72
C ASN A 157 -16.31 -8.37 2.80
N CYS A 158 -17.41 -9.03 3.15
CA CYS A 158 -18.34 -8.54 4.18
C CYS A 158 -17.64 -8.46 5.54
N LEU A 159 -16.84 -9.48 5.88
CA LEU A 159 -16.05 -9.51 7.10
C LEU A 159 -15.09 -8.32 7.16
N LEU A 160 -14.30 -8.09 6.10
CA LEU A 160 -13.32 -6.99 6.07
C LEU A 160 -13.98 -5.61 6.08
N LEU A 161 -15.08 -5.41 5.35
CA LEU A 161 -15.82 -4.16 5.35
C LEU A 161 -16.44 -3.86 6.71
N SER A 162 -17.03 -4.87 7.37
CA SER A 162 -17.53 -4.75 8.74
C SER A 162 -16.42 -4.41 9.72
N PHE A 163 -15.27 -5.08 9.61
CA PHE A 163 -14.10 -4.82 10.42
C PHE A 163 -13.61 -3.36 10.30
N ILE A 164 -13.48 -2.85 9.07
CA ILE A 164 -13.09 -1.44 8.84
C ILE A 164 -14.05 -0.49 9.56
N SER A 165 -15.36 -0.72 9.47
CA SER A 165 -16.36 0.12 10.13
C SER A 165 -16.23 0.09 11.65
N LYS A 166 -15.96 -1.07 12.24
CA LYS A 166 -15.78 -1.23 13.70
C LYS A 166 -14.57 -0.50 14.25
N VAL A 167 -13.46 -0.51 13.49
CA VAL A 167 -12.19 0.10 13.94
C VAL A 167 -12.06 1.56 13.54
N ARG A 168 -13.08 2.12 12.91
CA ARG A 168 -13.12 3.52 12.48
C ARG A 168 -12.89 4.47 13.66
N GLY A 169 -11.93 5.38 13.52
CA GLY A 169 -11.53 6.32 14.58
C GLY A 169 -10.47 5.79 15.56
N ARG A 170 -10.15 4.48 15.54
CA ARG A 170 -9.06 3.91 16.36
C ARG A 170 -7.71 4.02 15.65
N ALA A 171 -7.70 3.81 14.35
CA ALA A 171 -6.49 3.91 13.52
C ALA A 171 -6.85 4.38 12.10
N ARG A 172 -5.88 4.97 11.41
CA ARG A 172 -5.96 5.15 9.96
C ARG A 172 -5.62 3.82 9.31
N ILE A 173 -6.61 3.20 8.67
CA ILE A 173 -6.50 1.83 8.15
C ILE A 173 -6.59 1.80 6.62
N VAL A 174 -5.87 0.87 6.00
CA VAL A 174 -6.07 0.38 4.64
C VAL A 174 -6.33 -1.11 4.73
N CYS A 175 -7.54 -1.56 4.37
CA CYS A 175 -7.91 -2.96 4.50
C CYS A 175 -8.80 -3.41 3.35
N PHE A 176 -8.43 -4.51 2.68
CA PHE A 176 -9.20 -5.14 1.61
C PHE A 176 -8.64 -6.54 1.30
N ALA A 177 -9.36 -7.30 0.46
CA ALA A 177 -8.89 -8.58 -0.01
C ALA A 177 -8.24 -8.52 -1.41
N MET A 178 -7.25 -9.39 -1.63
CA MET A 178 -6.69 -9.77 -2.93
C MET A 178 -7.53 -10.87 -3.59
N GLY A 179 -7.17 -11.21 -4.82
CA GLY A 179 -7.85 -12.22 -5.62
C GLY A 179 -9.08 -11.66 -6.35
N LYS A 180 -9.59 -12.43 -7.30
CA LYS A 180 -10.79 -12.04 -8.06
C LYS A 180 -12.03 -11.87 -7.17
N LEU A 181 -12.16 -12.72 -6.14
CA LEU A 181 -13.25 -12.65 -5.19
C LEU A 181 -13.11 -11.46 -4.22
N GLY A 182 -11.91 -10.89 -4.07
CA GLY A 182 -11.64 -9.73 -3.20
C GLY A 182 -11.94 -8.37 -3.85
N ILE A 183 -12.27 -8.32 -5.14
CA ILE A 183 -12.57 -7.08 -5.86
C ILE A 183 -13.62 -6.20 -5.14
N PRO A 184 -14.74 -6.76 -4.59
CA PRO A 184 -15.72 -5.93 -3.89
C PRO A 184 -15.15 -5.14 -2.71
N SER A 185 -14.36 -5.76 -1.82
CA SER A 185 -13.77 -5.04 -0.70
C SER A 185 -12.73 -4.01 -1.15
N ARG A 186 -11.99 -4.28 -2.22
CA ARG A 186 -11.03 -3.33 -2.80
C ARG A 186 -11.73 -2.06 -3.31
N ILE A 187 -12.92 -2.20 -3.91
CA ILE A 187 -13.73 -1.05 -4.36
C ILE A 187 -14.40 -0.35 -3.17
N LEU A 188 -15.00 -1.11 -2.25
CA LEU A 188 -15.88 -0.57 -1.24
C LEU A 188 -15.15 -0.10 0.04
N SER A 189 -13.94 -0.59 0.32
CA SER A 189 -13.22 -0.28 1.57
C SER A 189 -13.10 1.22 1.88
N PRO A 190 -12.86 2.15 0.92
CA PRO A 190 -12.81 3.56 1.25
C PRO A 190 -14.16 4.11 1.73
N LEU A 191 -15.27 3.57 1.25
CA LEU A 191 -16.61 3.97 1.68
C LEU A 191 -16.90 3.55 3.12
N TYR A 192 -16.24 2.48 3.59
CA TYR A 192 -16.35 1.95 4.95
C TYR A 192 -15.36 2.58 5.93
N GLY A 193 -14.39 3.37 5.45
CA GLY A 193 -13.44 4.09 6.29
C GLY A 193 -11.97 3.75 6.07
N SER A 194 -11.65 2.94 5.06
CA SER A 194 -10.26 2.76 4.62
C SER A 194 -9.71 4.10 4.08
N ALA A 195 -8.47 4.42 4.41
CA ALA A 195 -7.85 5.69 4.05
C ALA A 195 -7.77 5.89 2.53
N PHE A 196 -7.45 4.83 1.80
CA PHE A 196 -7.42 4.78 0.34
C PHE A 196 -7.49 3.34 -0.15
N THR A 197 -7.64 3.15 -1.44
CA THR A 197 -7.48 1.86 -2.11
C THR A 197 -6.31 1.89 -3.09
N PHE A 198 -5.87 0.72 -3.55
CA PHE A 198 -4.75 0.58 -4.49
C PHE A 198 -5.22 0.24 -5.90
N ALA A 199 -4.65 0.92 -6.88
CA ALA A 199 -4.88 0.69 -8.30
C ALA A 199 -3.57 0.39 -9.06
N SER A 200 -3.67 -0.30 -10.18
CA SER A 200 -2.62 -0.31 -11.19
C SER A 200 -2.73 0.91 -12.11
N ILE A 201 -1.62 1.33 -12.71
CA ILE A 201 -1.64 2.41 -13.70
C ILE A 201 -2.29 1.99 -15.02
N GLN A 202 -2.20 0.72 -15.37
CA GLN A 202 -2.78 0.11 -16.56
C GLN A 202 -2.83 -1.41 -16.43
N LYS A 203 -3.63 -2.07 -17.28
CA LYS A 203 -3.63 -3.53 -17.39
C LYS A 203 -2.25 -4.07 -17.75
N GLY A 204 -1.88 -5.20 -17.13
CA GLY A 204 -0.56 -5.84 -17.27
C GLY A 204 0.52 -5.27 -16.35
N LEU A 205 0.21 -4.24 -15.52
CA LEU A 205 1.09 -3.70 -14.50
C LEU A 205 0.51 -3.84 -13.09
N GLU A 206 -0.39 -4.80 -12.89
CA GLU A 206 -0.95 -5.11 -11.59
C GLU A 206 0.14 -5.68 -10.66
N SER A 207 0.16 -5.20 -9.42
CA SER A 207 1.06 -5.69 -8.37
C SER A 207 0.44 -6.84 -7.56
N ALA A 208 -0.85 -7.06 -7.71
CA ALA A 208 -1.59 -8.12 -7.04
C ALA A 208 -2.81 -8.55 -7.86
N THR A 209 -3.20 -9.83 -7.73
CA THR A 209 -4.40 -10.38 -8.38
C THR A 209 -5.66 -9.62 -7.93
N GLY A 210 -6.54 -9.31 -8.88
CA GLY A 210 -7.77 -8.56 -8.61
C GLY A 210 -7.60 -7.05 -8.48
N GLN A 211 -6.41 -6.52 -8.75
CA GLN A 211 -6.18 -5.08 -8.79
C GLN A 211 -6.81 -4.48 -10.06
N LEU A 212 -7.63 -3.45 -9.88
CA LEU A 212 -8.21 -2.66 -10.96
C LEU A 212 -7.25 -1.54 -11.37
N THR A 213 -7.39 -1.05 -12.59
CA THR A 213 -6.70 0.17 -13.02
C THR A 213 -7.33 1.40 -12.37
N ILE A 214 -6.55 2.48 -12.26
CA ILE A 214 -7.06 3.75 -11.73
C ILE A 214 -8.27 4.24 -12.56
N SER A 215 -8.21 4.12 -13.88
CA SER A 215 -9.31 4.53 -14.77
C SER A 215 -10.59 3.72 -14.53
N GLU A 216 -10.47 2.40 -14.25
CA GLU A 216 -11.61 1.57 -13.90
C GLU A 216 -12.21 1.98 -12.55
N LEU A 217 -11.37 2.22 -11.52
CA LEU A 217 -11.85 2.65 -10.21
C LEU A 217 -12.52 4.03 -10.28
N ARG A 218 -11.91 5.02 -10.95
CA ARG A 218 -12.52 6.35 -11.13
C ARG A 218 -13.88 6.25 -11.82
N LYS A 219 -13.98 5.44 -12.89
CA LYS A 219 -15.26 5.20 -13.56
C LYS A 219 -16.32 4.60 -12.63
N ILE A 220 -15.95 3.60 -11.82
CA ILE A 220 -16.86 2.97 -10.85
C ILE A 220 -17.33 4.01 -9.82
N TYR A 221 -16.40 4.76 -9.22
CA TYR A 221 -16.75 5.76 -8.21
C TYR A 221 -17.62 6.89 -8.79
N ASN A 222 -17.35 7.34 -10.01
CA ASN A 222 -18.20 8.33 -10.70
C ASN A 222 -19.62 7.79 -10.93
N LEU A 223 -19.79 6.53 -11.35
CA LEU A 223 -21.10 5.90 -11.50
C LEU A 223 -21.86 5.75 -10.17
N MET A 224 -21.11 5.64 -9.05
CA MET A 224 -21.68 5.58 -7.70
C MET A 224 -21.94 6.99 -7.11
N GLY A 225 -21.61 8.07 -7.82
CA GLY A 225 -21.77 9.44 -7.34
C GLY A 225 -20.65 9.93 -6.40
N PHE A 226 -19.49 9.28 -6.38
CA PHE A 226 -18.31 9.70 -5.61
C PHE A 226 -17.23 10.25 -6.56
N THR A 227 -16.83 11.50 -6.33
CA THR A 227 -15.78 12.19 -7.10
C THR A 227 -14.63 12.59 -6.18
#